data_d53452fc211e1ecd5d62f60592d7f80a
#
_entry.id   d53452fc211e1ecd5d62f60592d7f80a
#
_cell.length_a   1.000
_cell.length_b   1.000
_cell.length_c   1.000
_cell.angle_alpha   90.00
_cell.angle_beta   90.00
_cell.angle_gamma   90.00
#
_symmetry.space_group_name_H-M   'P 1'
#
loop_
_entity.id
_entity.type
_entity.pdbx_description
1 polymer ?
#
loop_
_entity_poly.entity_id
_entity_poly.type
_entity_poly.pdbx_seq_one_letter_code
_entity_poly.pdbx_strand_id
1 'polypeptide(L)'
;MLECSKLILLVSKTQIMSYLEDLEAESIHIIREAVAQADNPVMLYSIGKDSTVMLHLARKAFFPAPLPFPLLHVDTTWKFREMIEFRDVVAADPSLRLIVHVNPDCLRLNINPFEHGSSMHTDLWKTEGLKQALNAGSFDLAFGGARRDEEKSRAKERIFSFRTAQPMWDPKNQRPELWNIFNARHAPGESIRVFPLSNWTELDVWQYLLAEDIPVVPLYFAKERPVVERQGMLLMVDDERMKVLPGEVVETKMVRFRTLGCYPLTGAVESEATDLSMILAEMFTIRTSERQGRMIDHDQSGSMEKKKTEGYF
;
A
#
# COMPACT_ATOMS: atom_id res chain seq x y z
N MET A 1 -1.07 -36.45 25.16
CA MET A 1 -1.03 -34.97 25.09
C MET A 1 -0.27 -34.44 23.91
N LEU A 2 0.92 -34.92 23.55
CA LEU A 2 1.71 -34.47 22.40
C LEU A 2 1.04 -34.70 21.01
N GLU A 3 0.33 -35.84 20.85
CA GLU A 3 -0.37 -36.11 19.57
C GLU A 3 -1.61 -35.23 19.36
N CYS A 4 -2.34 -34.95 20.45
CA CYS A 4 -3.51 -34.07 20.38
C CYS A 4 -3.10 -32.61 20.00
N SER A 5 -1.98 -32.13 20.55
CA SER A 5 -1.42 -30.81 20.21
C SER A 5 -0.94 -30.73 18.75
N LYS A 6 -0.34 -31.81 18.24
CA LYS A 6 0.05 -31.88 16.81
C LYS A 6 -1.16 -31.92 15.87
N LEU A 7 -2.23 -32.63 16.27
CA LEU A 7 -3.45 -32.69 15.48
C LEU A 7 -4.19 -31.35 15.45
N ILE A 8 -4.26 -30.64 16.57
CA ILE A 8 -4.82 -29.29 16.68
C ILE A 8 -4.03 -28.30 15.82
N LEU A 9 -2.69 -28.38 15.85
CA LEU A 9 -1.81 -27.54 15.02
C LEU A 9 -1.98 -27.86 13.52
N LEU A 10 -2.14 -29.12 13.13
CA LEU A 10 -2.41 -29.51 11.74
C LEU A 10 -3.78 -29.04 11.26
N VAL A 11 -4.83 -29.20 12.06
CA VAL A 11 -6.18 -28.73 11.72
C VAL A 11 -6.22 -27.20 11.60
N SER A 12 -5.57 -26.48 12.50
CA SER A 12 -5.50 -25.02 12.43
C SER A 12 -4.71 -24.54 11.21
N LYS A 13 -3.60 -25.21 10.85
CA LYS A 13 -2.82 -24.88 9.66
C LYS A 13 -3.61 -25.13 8.39
N THR A 14 -4.32 -26.26 8.27
CA THR A 14 -5.17 -26.58 7.11
C THR A 14 -6.30 -25.57 6.98
N GLN A 15 -6.92 -25.15 8.08
CA GLN A 15 -8.01 -24.19 8.08
C GLN A 15 -7.53 -22.78 7.70
N ILE A 16 -6.36 -22.35 8.15
CA ILE A 16 -5.75 -21.07 7.74
C ILE A 16 -5.39 -21.10 6.26
N MET A 17 -4.82 -22.18 5.74
CA MET A 17 -4.50 -22.31 4.31
C MET A 17 -5.76 -22.24 3.46
N SER A 18 -6.84 -22.96 3.82
CA SER A 18 -8.11 -22.88 3.12
C SER A 18 -8.71 -21.48 3.11
N TYR A 19 -8.60 -20.74 4.20
CA TYR A 19 -9.06 -19.35 4.27
C TYR A 19 -8.23 -18.40 3.39
N LEU A 20 -6.92 -18.55 3.35
CA LEU A 20 -6.05 -17.75 2.45
C LEU A 20 -6.31 -18.09 0.97
N GLU A 21 -6.59 -19.35 0.65
CA GLU A 21 -6.99 -19.78 -0.69
C GLU A 21 -8.32 -19.14 -1.12
N ASP A 22 -9.29 -19.02 -0.22
CA ASP A 22 -10.56 -18.33 -0.47
C ASP A 22 -10.34 -16.83 -0.75
N LEU A 23 -9.50 -16.16 0.04
CA LEU A 23 -9.14 -14.76 -0.16
C LEU A 23 -8.37 -14.55 -1.48
N GLU A 24 -7.46 -15.45 -1.83
CA GLU A 24 -6.75 -15.46 -3.11
C GLU A 24 -7.74 -15.59 -4.27
N ALA A 25 -8.63 -16.59 -4.21
CA ALA A 25 -9.62 -16.84 -5.25
C ALA A 25 -10.56 -15.64 -5.46
N GLU A 26 -11.02 -15.00 -4.36
CA GLU A 26 -11.83 -13.78 -4.43
C GLU A 26 -11.04 -12.64 -5.10
N SER A 27 -9.80 -12.40 -4.69
CA SER A 27 -8.97 -11.34 -5.25
C SER A 27 -8.67 -11.56 -6.74
N ILE A 28 -8.37 -12.79 -7.14
CA ILE A 28 -8.17 -13.18 -8.55
C ILE A 28 -9.45 -12.94 -9.36
N HIS A 29 -10.61 -13.32 -8.82
CA HIS A 29 -11.90 -13.06 -9.46
C HIS A 29 -12.13 -11.55 -9.66
N ILE A 30 -11.93 -10.74 -8.62
CA ILE A 30 -12.05 -9.27 -8.68
C ILE A 30 -11.14 -8.67 -9.76
N ILE A 31 -9.88 -9.11 -9.82
CA ILE A 31 -8.90 -8.60 -10.80
C ILE A 31 -9.34 -8.96 -12.23
N ARG A 32 -9.78 -10.19 -12.46
CA ARG A 32 -10.25 -10.65 -13.78
C ARG A 32 -11.51 -9.91 -14.23
N GLU A 33 -12.50 -9.77 -13.35
CA GLU A 33 -13.75 -9.04 -13.62
C GLU A 33 -13.46 -7.57 -13.96
N ALA A 34 -12.56 -6.93 -13.22
CA ALA A 34 -12.18 -5.55 -13.45
C ALA A 34 -11.51 -5.36 -14.84
N VAL A 35 -10.56 -6.22 -15.18
CA VAL A 35 -9.86 -6.15 -16.48
C VAL A 35 -10.79 -6.44 -17.64
N ALA A 36 -11.72 -7.39 -17.48
CA ALA A 36 -12.67 -7.73 -18.53
C ALA A 36 -13.64 -6.59 -18.91
N GLN A 37 -13.79 -5.60 -18.02
CA GLN A 37 -14.73 -4.49 -18.18
C GLN A 37 -14.06 -3.13 -18.37
N ALA A 38 -12.73 -3.05 -18.25
CA ALA A 38 -11.95 -1.82 -18.40
C ALA A 38 -11.37 -1.69 -19.83
N ASP A 39 -11.31 -0.49 -20.32
CA ASP A 39 -10.66 -0.20 -21.61
C ASP A 39 -9.14 -0.01 -21.45
N ASN A 40 -8.72 0.62 -20.34
CA ASN A 40 -7.31 0.94 -20.07
C ASN A 40 -6.96 0.86 -18.58
N PRO A 41 -6.87 -0.35 -18.02
CA PRO A 41 -6.59 -0.54 -16.61
C PRO A 41 -5.11 -0.28 -16.26
N VAL A 42 -4.85 0.09 -14.98
CA VAL A 42 -3.52 0.26 -14.42
C VAL A 42 -3.48 -0.28 -12.98
N MET A 43 -2.35 -0.81 -12.54
CA MET A 43 -2.17 -1.21 -11.13
C MET A 43 -1.22 -0.26 -10.42
N LEU A 44 -1.70 0.35 -9.34
CA LEU A 44 -0.87 1.23 -8.53
C LEU A 44 0.12 0.41 -7.71
N TYR A 45 1.38 0.71 -7.87
CA TYR A 45 2.47 -0.02 -7.22
C TYR A 45 3.26 0.92 -6.29
N SER A 46 2.90 0.87 -5.00
CA SER A 46 3.53 1.72 -3.97
C SER A 46 4.81 1.13 -3.37
N ILE A 47 5.21 -0.08 -3.79
CA ILE A 47 6.34 -0.85 -3.26
C ILE A 47 6.07 -1.44 -1.86
N GLY A 48 4.96 -1.10 -1.23
CA GLY A 48 4.56 -1.64 0.06
C GLY A 48 4.05 -3.10 -0.03
N LYS A 49 3.95 -3.77 1.12
CA LYS A 49 3.50 -5.17 1.24
C LYS A 49 2.19 -5.46 0.51
N ASP A 50 1.21 -4.57 0.66
CA ASP A 50 -0.12 -4.74 0.05
C ASP A 50 -0.05 -4.68 -1.48
N SER A 51 0.68 -3.73 -2.06
CA SER A 51 0.87 -3.64 -3.51
C SER A 51 1.72 -4.79 -4.06
N THR A 52 2.59 -5.37 -3.25
CA THR A 52 3.40 -6.53 -3.63
C THR A 52 2.55 -7.80 -3.66
N VAL A 53 1.68 -8.02 -2.66
CA VAL A 53 0.68 -9.10 -2.68
C VAL A 53 -0.27 -8.94 -3.86
N MET A 54 -0.78 -7.73 -4.10
CA MET A 54 -1.67 -7.44 -5.23
C MET A 54 -1.02 -7.75 -6.58
N LEU A 55 0.28 -7.42 -6.76
CA LEU A 55 1.04 -7.79 -7.95
C LEU A 55 1.17 -9.31 -8.11
N HIS A 56 1.45 -10.03 -7.02
CA HIS A 56 1.54 -11.50 -7.04
C HIS A 56 0.21 -12.14 -7.45
N LEU A 57 -0.90 -11.68 -6.86
CA LEU A 57 -2.26 -12.13 -7.21
C LEU A 57 -2.59 -11.83 -8.68
N ALA A 58 -2.21 -10.66 -9.18
CA ALA A 58 -2.40 -10.32 -10.60
C ALA A 58 -1.62 -11.25 -11.53
N ARG A 59 -0.37 -11.59 -11.18
CA ARG A 59 0.41 -12.60 -11.94
C ARG A 59 -0.30 -13.96 -11.96
N LYS A 60 -0.81 -14.42 -10.81
CA LYS A 60 -1.61 -15.66 -10.74
C LYS A 60 -2.89 -15.54 -11.58
N ALA A 61 -3.56 -14.39 -11.56
CA ALA A 61 -4.82 -14.17 -12.30
C ALA A 61 -4.67 -14.36 -13.82
N PHE A 62 -3.51 -14.02 -14.38
CA PHE A 62 -3.27 -14.06 -15.83
C PHE A 62 -2.28 -15.13 -16.28
N PHE A 63 -1.70 -15.90 -15.34
CA PHE A 63 -0.77 -16.97 -15.71
C PHE A 63 -1.38 -17.95 -16.74
N PRO A 64 -0.64 -18.36 -17.81
CA PRO A 64 0.77 -18.08 -18.10
C PRO A 64 1.02 -16.79 -18.94
N ALA A 65 -0.02 -16.00 -19.24
CA ALA A 65 0.12 -14.76 -19.98
C ALA A 65 0.76 -13.65 -19.12
N PRO A 66 1.43 -12.67 -19.74
CA PRO A 66 1.88 -11.47 -19.03
C PRO A 66 0.69 -10.63 -18.53
N LEU A 67 0.97 -9.69 -17.62
CA LEU A 67 -0.07 -8.76 -17.16
C LEU A 67 -0.61 -7.90 -18.32
N PRO A 68 -1.94 -7.79 -18.49
CA PRO A 68 -2.55 -7.01 -19.57
C PRO A 68 -2.53 -5.50 -19.32
N PHE A 69 -1.94 -5.03 -18.23
CA PHE A 69 -1.88 -3.63 -17.82
C PHE A 69 -0.52 -3.28 -17.21
N PRO A 70 -0.14 -1.99 -17.21
CA PRO A 70 1.08 -1.54 -16.56
C PRO A 70 0.92 -1.40 -15.05
N LEU A 71 2.07 -1.37 -14.36
CA LEU A 71 2.20 -0.87 -13.01
C LEU A 71 2.44 0.65 -13.06
N LEU A 72 1.88 1.40 -12.11
CA LEU A 72 2.10 2.83 -11.96
C LEU A 72 2.65 3.13 -10.57
N HIS A 73 3.87 3.67 -10.52
CA HIS A 73 4.50 4.17 -9.32
C HIS A 73 4.53 5.70 -9.33
N VAL A 74 3.89 6.32 -8.33
CA VAL A 74 4.03 7.77 -8.09
C VAL A 74 5.24 7.98 -7.19
N ASP A 75 6.32 8.45 -7.78
CA ASP A 75 7.55 8.74 -7.07
C ASP A 75 7.52 10.19 -6.54
N THR A 76 7.59 10.31 -5.23
CA THR A 76 7.63 11.60 -4.55
C THR A 76 9.05 12.16 -4.42
N THR A 77 10.05 11.49 -4.96
CA THR A 77 11.49 11.71 -4.70
C THR A 77 11.90 11.59 -3.22
N TRP A 78 10.93 11.57 -2.33
CA TRP A 78 11.08 11.41 -0.88
C TRP A 78 10.75 9.97 -0.46
N LYS A 79 11.52 9.02 -0.99
CA LYS A 79 11.46 7.61 -0.62
C LYS A 79 12.74 7.19 0.10
N PHE A 80 12.65 6.14 0.91
CA PHE A 80 13.83 5.47 1.45
C PHE A 80 14.63 4.80 0.34
N ARG A 81 15.95 4.76 0.46
CA ARG A 81 16.84 4.16 -0.54
C ARG A 81 16.50 2.69 -0.81
N GLU A 82 16.28 1.90 0.24
CA GLU A 82 15.91 0.49 0.10
C GLU A 82 14.58 0.29 -0.68
N MET A 83 13.65 1.26 -0.65
CA MET A 83 12.45 1.22 -1.48
C MET A 83 12.77 1.42 -2.96
N ILE A 84 13.66 2.36 -3.28
CA ILE A 84 14.06 2.63 -4.66
C ILE A 84 14.80 1.42 -5.25
N GLU A 85 15.74 0.86 -4.49
CA GLU A 85 16.46 -0.36 -4.88
C GLU A 85 15.51 -1.52 -5.17
N PHE A 86 14.55 -1.77 -4.29
CA PHE A 86 13.55 -2.83 -4.48
C PHE A 86 12.65 -2.55 -5.70
N ARG A 87 12.23 -1.30 -5.91
CA ARG A 87 11.48 -0.89 -7.11
C ARG A 87 12.25 -1.22 -8.37
N ASP A 88 13.53 -0.92 -8.40
CA ASP A 88 14.37 -1.08 -9.57
C ASP A 88 14.60 -2.57 -9.89
N VAL A 89 14.66 -3.43 -8.86
CA VAL A 89 14.64 -4.90 -9.04
C VAL A 89 13.31 -5.35 -9.69
N VAL A 90 12.18 -4.85 -9.23
CA VAL A 90 10.88 -5.18 -9.84
C VAL A 90 10.78 -4.63 -11.27
N ALA A 91 11.29 -3.42 -11.51
CA ALA A 91 11.29 -2.80 -12.83
C ALA A 91 12.18 -3.54 -13.85
N ALA A 92 13.18 -4.28 -13.39
CA ALA A 92 14.05 -5.08 -14.24
C ALA A 92 13.39 -6.36 -14.77
N ASP A 93 12.22 -6.76 -14.25
CA ASP A 93 11.47 -7.90 -14.74
C ASP A 93 10.85 -7.60 -16.12
N PRO A 94 11.29 -8.27 -17.21
CA PRO A 94 10.83 -7.97 -18.57
C PRO A 94 9.34 -8.31 -18.79
N SER A 95 8.72 -9.08 -17.90
CA SER A 95 7.28 -9.39 -17.96
C SER A 95 6.40 -8.24 -17.42
N LEU A 96 6.99 -7.24 -16.79
CA LEU A 96 6.31 -6.11 -16.19
C LEU A 96 6.59 -4.81 -16.96
N ARG A 97 5.60 -3.97 -17.04
CA ARG A 97 5.74 -2.60 -17.54
C ARG A 97 5.51 -1.63 -16.38
N LEU A 98 6.57 -1.10 -15.80
CA LEU A 98 6.49 -0.11 -14.72
C LEU A 98 6.56 1.30 -15.30
N ILE A 99 5.53 2.10 -15.02
CA ILE A 99 5.49 3.54 -15.27
C ILE A 99 5.84 4.25 -13.97
N VAL A 100 6.87 5.08 -13.98
CA VAL A 100 7.24 5.93 -12.84
C VAL A 100 6.85 7.37 -13.16
N HIS A 101 5.96 7.94 -12.37
CA HIS A 101 5.52 9.32 -12.49
C HIS A 101 6.08 10.17 -11.36
N VAL A 102 6.70 11.28 -11.71
CA VAL A 102 7.19 12.31 -10.79
C VAL A 102 6.44 13.60 -11.09
N ASN A 103 5.85 14.24 -10.08
CA ASN A 103 5.15 15.51 -10.28
C ASN A 103 6.14 16.63 -10.66
N PRO A 104 6.10 17.16 -11.89
CA PRO A 104 7.07 18.16 -12.36
C PRO A 104 6.94 19.50 -11.63
N ASP A 105 5.74 19.86 -11.17
CA ASP A 105 5.53 21.10 -10.43
C ASP A 105 6.16 21.04 -9.05
N CYS A 106 6.10 19.89 -8.40
CA CYS A 106 6.76 19.68 -7.11
C CYS A 106 8.29 19.76 -7.22
N LEU A 107 8.86 19.23 -8.30
CA LEU A 107 10.29 19.40 -8.59
C LEU A 107 10.65 20.87 -8.80
N ARG A 108 9.91 21.58 -9.65
CA ARG A 108 10.14 22.99 -9.97
C ARG A 108 10.04 23.90 -8.74
N LEU A 109 9.10 23.60 -7.83
CA LEU A 109 8.85 24.36 -6.61
C LEU A 109 9.67 23.85 -5.40
N ASN A 110 10.49 22.82 -5.58
CA ASN A 110 11.29 22.18 -4.54
C ASN A 110 10.45 21.82 -3.30
N ILE A 111 9.26 21.24 -3.52
CA ILE A 111 8.35 20.87 -2.42
C ILE A 111 8.99 19.75 -1.58
N ASN A 112 9.27 20.06 -0.33
CA ASN A 112 9.87 19.14 0.61
C ASN A 112 9.12 19.10 1.96
N PRO A 113 9.21 18.00 2.72
CA PRO A 113 8.44 17.82 3.95
C PRO A 113 8.87 18.72 5.10
N PHE A 114 10.10 19.22 5.09
CA PHE A 114 10.63 20.05 6.18
C PHE A 114 10.16 21.50 6.12
N GLU A 115 10.01 22.05 4.92
CA GLU A 115 9.63 23.45 4.70
C GLU A 115 8.13 23.62 4.47
N HIS A 116 7.48 22.61 3.88
CA HIS A 116 6.09 22.70 3.46
C HIS A 116 5.15 21.85 4.34
N GLY A 117 5.70 21.04 5.26
CA GLY A 117 4.95 20.15 6.15
C GLY A 117 4.39 18.90 5.46
N SER A 118 3.89 17.98 6.29
CA SER A 118 3.42 16.65 5.85
C SER A 118 2.19 16.72 4.95
N SER A 119 1.26 17.63 5.24
CA SER A 119 0.00 17.79 4.51
C SER A 119 0.24 18.26 3.08
N MET A 120 0.89 19.43 2.91
CA MET A 120 1.16 20.00 1.58
C MET A 120 2.04 19.07 0.73
N HIS A 121 3.06 18.46 1.35
CA HIS A 121 3.89 17.46 0.68
C HIS A 121 3.05 16.29 0.16
N THR A 122 2.14 15.75 0.99
CA THR A 122 1.30 14.62 0.58
C THR A 122 0.30 15.01 -0.49
N ASP A 123 -0.33 16.17 -0.38
CA ASP A 123 -1.34 16.63 -1.33
C ASP A 123 -0.74 16.84 -2.73
N LEU A 124 0.39 17.52 -2.82
CA LEU A 124 1.00 17.83 -4.10
C LEU A 124 1.73 16.63 -4.71
N TRP A 125 2.56 15.93 -3.94
CA TRP A 125 3.32 14.81 -4.46
C TRP A 125 2.50 13.57 -4.74
N LYS A 126 1.55 13.22 -3.82
CA LYS A 126 0.78 11.98 -3.93
C LYS A 126 -0.55 12.21 -4.61
N THR A 127 -1.38 13.14 -4.11
CA THR A 127 -2.73 13.32 -4.63
C THR A 127 -2.72 13.92 -6.02
N GLU A 128 -2.07 15.06 -6.20
CA GLU A 128 -1.98 15.70 -7.52
C GLU A 128 -1.09 14.89 -8.47
N GLY A 129 0.03 14.35 -7.99
CA GLY A 129 0.88 13.46 -8.79
C GLY A 129 0.14 12.24 -9.31
N LEU A 130 -0.72 11.61 -8.50
CA LEU A 130 -1.56 10.50 -8.93
C LEU A 130 -2.58 10.92 -10.01
N LYS A 131 -3.27 12.05 -9.82
CA LYS A 131 -4.21 12.58 -10.80
C LYS A 131 -3.52 12.87 -12.14
N GLN A 132 -2.36 13.52 -12.11
CA GLN A 132 -1.54 13.77 -13.29
C GLN A 132 -1.19 12.46 -14.02
N ALA A 133 -0.71 11.46 -13.30
CA ALA A 133 -0.31 10.18 -13.88
C ALA A 133 -1.48 9.43 -14.51
N LEU A 134 -2.63 9.41 -13.84
CA LEU A 134 -3.83 8.73 -14.33
C LEU A 134 -4.38 9.42 -15.56
N ASN A 135 -4.42 10.75 -15.58
CA ASN A 135 -4.88 11.54 -16.71
C ASN A 135 -3.93 11.40 -17.90
N ALA A 136 -2.62 11.49 -17.69
CA ALA A 136 -1.61 11.32 -18.73
C ALA A 136 -1.67 9.95 -19.41
N GLY A 137 -2.00 8.91 -18.63
CA GLY A 137 -2.20 7.55 -19.15
C GLY A 137 -3.60 7.31 -19.70
N SER A 138 -4.56 8.21 -19.50
CA SER A 138 -5.98 8.02 -19.83
C SER A 138 -6.55 6.73 -19.22
N PHE A 139 -6.16 6.41 -17.97
CA PHE A 139 -6.59 5.20 -17.29
C PHE A 139 -8.01 5.35 -16.76
N ASP A 140 -8.88 4.43 -17.14
CA ASP A 140 -10.29 4.35 -16.71
C ASP A 140 -10.46 3.54 -15.43
N LEU A 141 -9.53 2.61 -15.15
CA LEU A 141 -9.53 1.77 -13.96
C LEU A 141 -8.16 1.70 -13.31
N ALA A 142 -8.11 1.87 -11.98
CA ALA A 142 -6.87 1.71 -11.23
C ALA A 142 -7.04 0.77 -10.02
N PHE A 143 -6.24 -0.31 -9.99
CA PHE A 143 -6.16 -1.19 -8.84
C PHE A 143 -5.40 -0.54 -7.71
N GLY A 144 -5.89 -0.68 -6.48
CA GLY A 144 -5.27 -0.19 -5.25
C GLY A 144 -5.26 -1.23 -4.14
N GLY A 145 -4.22 -1.23 -3.33
CA GLY A 145 -4.01 -2.19 -2.24
C GLY A 145 -4.71 -1.83 -0.93
N ALA A 146 -5.74 -0.97 -0.95
CA ALA A 146 -6.45 -0.59 0.26
C ALA A 146 -7.30 -1.74 0.81
N ARG A 147 -7.32 -1.86 2.15
CA ARG A 147 -8.10 -2.85 2.88
C ARG A 147 -9.11 -2.16 3.81
N ARG A 148 -10.26 -2.79 4.04
CA ARG A 148 -11.28 -2.29 4.98
C ARG A 148 -10.79 -2.25 6.42
N ASP A 149 -9.87 -3.15 6.77
CA ASP A 149 -9.24 -3.26 8.09
C ASP A 149 -8.27 -2.10 8.40
N GLU A 150 -7.70 -1.47 7.37
CA GLU A 150 -6.65 -0.47 7.49
C GLU A 150 -7.10 0.79 8.24
N GLU A 151 -8.33 1.26 7.94
CA GLU A 151 -8.86 2.51 8.51
C GLU A 151 -10.37 2.65 8.28
N LYS A 152 -11.07 3.34 9.21
CA LYS A 152 -12.54 3.48 9.19
C LYS A 152 -13.11 4.03 7.88
N SER A 153 -12.42 4.96 7.23
CA SER A 153 -12.87 5.51 5.95
C SER A 153 -12.82 4.47 4.84
N ARG A 154 -11.86 3.53 4.90
CA ARG A 154 -11.72 2.42 3.94
C ARG A 154 -12.88 1.43 4.04
N ALA A 155 -13.39 1.19 5.25
CA ALA A 155 -14.54 0.31 5.46
C ALA A 155 -15.82 0.78 4.76
N LYS A 156 -15.91 2.07 4.43
CA LYS A 156 -17.05 2.67 3.70
C LYS A 156 -16.95 2.50 2.18
N GLU A 157 -15.78 2.15 1.66
CA GLU A 157 -15.55 2.01 0.22
C GLU A 157 -16.03 0.67 -0.31
N ARG A 158 -16.52 0.66 -1.55
CA ARG A 158 -16.83 -0.57 -2.29
C ARG A 158 -15.55 -1.16 -2.88
N ILE A 159 -15.60 -2.43 -3.27
CA ILE A 159 -14.51 -3.08 -4.01
C ILE A 159 -14.31 -2.36 -5.34
N PHE A 160 -15.41 -2.05 -6.07
CA PHE A 160 -15.42 -1.19 -7.25
C PHE A 160 -15.91 0.20 -6.84
N SER A 161 -14.99 1.10 -6.58
CA SER A 161 -15.27 2.43 -6.05
C SER A 161 -15.20 3.48 -7.15
N PHE A 162 -16.37 4.02 -7.52
CA PHE A 162 -16.52 4.98 -8.62
C PHE A 162 -16.00 6.36 -8.23
N ARG A 163 -15.37 7.01 -9.18
CA ARG A 163 -14.90 8.40 -9.11
C ARG A 163 -15.58 9.23 -10.19
N THR A 164 -15.99 10.42 -9.81
CA THR A 164 -16.56 11.41 -10.76
C THR A 164 -15.51 11.85 -11.77
N ALA A 165 -15.91 12.64 -12.76
CA ALA A 165 -15.00 13.24 -13.72
C ALA A 165 -13.94 14.18 -13.09
N GLN A 166 -14.18 14.68 -11.85
CA GLN A 166 -13.21 15.43 -11.05
C GLN A 166 -12.40 14.52 -10.10
N PRO A 167 -12.16 13.28 -10.39
CA PRO A 167 -11.70 12.11 -9.61
C PRO A 167 -12.08 12.10 -8.11
N MET A 168 -13.27 12.59 -7.75
CA MET A 168 -13.77 12.61 -6.38
C MET A 168 -14.63 11.38 -6.07
N TRP A 169 -14.52 10.88 -4.85
CA TRP A 169 -15.40 9.82 -4.35
C TRP A 169 -16.74 10.40 -3.91
N ASP A 170 -17.83 9.89 -4.50
CA ASP A 170 -19.20 10.23 -4.10
C ASP A 170 -19.87 8.98 -3.51
N PRO A 171 -20.14 8.96 -2.19
CA PRO A 171 -20.76 7.82 -1.53
C PRO A 171 -22.19 7.53 -2.00
N LYS A 172 -22.89 8.50 -2.60
CA LYS A 172 -24.27 8.35 -3.07
C LYS A 172 -24.38 7.64 -4.40
N ASN A 173 -23.32 7.69 -5.21
CA ASN A 173 -23.28 7.12 -6.57
C ASN A 173 -22.46 5.84 -6.66
N GLN A 174 -22.34 5.11 -5.55
CA GLN A 174 -21.72 3.78 -5.55
C GLN A 174 -22.74 2.68 -5.86
N ARG A 175 -22.27 1.62 -6.51
CA ARG A 175 -23.11 0.48 -6.88
C ARG A 175 -23.15 -0.59 -5.81
N PRO A 176 -24.25 -1.32 -5.63
CA PRO A 176 -24.29 -2.51 -4.78
C PRO A 176 -23.44 -3.65 -5.41
N GLU A 177 -22.82 -4.45 -4.54
CA GLU A 177 -21.95 -5.58 -4.91
C GLU A 177 -22.54 -6.89 -4.35
N LEU A 178 -23.82 -7.13 -4.66
CA LEU A 178 -24.50 -8.32 -4.21
C LEU A 178 -23.94 -9.55 -4.92
N TRP A 179 -23.74 -10.63 -4.16
CA TRP A 179 -23.26 -11.94 -4.66
C TRP A 179 -21.92 -11.87 -5.41
N ASN A 180 -21.05 -10.90 -5.06
CA ASN A 180 -19.78 -10.67 -5.75
C ASN A 180 -19.92 -10.44 -7.27
N ILE A 181 -21.05 -9.88 -7.68
CA ILE A 181 -21.26 -9.42 -9.06
C ILE A 181 -20.84 -7.97 -9.15
N PHE A 182 -19.82 -7.72 -9.99
CA PHE A 182 -19.24 -6.40 -10.19
C PHE A 182 -19.70 -5.80 -11.53
N ASN A 183 -19.92 -4.50 -11.54
CA ASN A 183 -20.29 -3.77 -12.75
C ASN A 183 -19.41 -2.52 -12.84
N ALA A 184 -18.42 -2.55 -13.72
CA ALA A 184 -17.47 -1.46 -13.95
C ALA A 184 -17.93 -0.46 -15.04
N ARG A 185 -19.16 -0.56 -15.54
CA ARG A 185 -19.65 0.38 -16.53
C ARG A 185 -19.72 1.80 -15.96
N HIS A 186 -19.03 2.75 -16.56
CA HIS A 186 -18.92 4.14 -16.11
C HIS A 186 -19.19 5.10 -17.28
N ALA A 187 -19.52 6.35 -16.96
CA ALA A 187 -19.69 7.40 -17.96
C ALA A 187 -18.34 7.95 -18.45
N PRO A 188 -18.28 8.56 -19.65
CA PRO A 188 -17.08 9.22 -20.12
C PRO A 188 -16.55 10.25 -19.11
N GLY A 189 -15.25 10.17 -18.81
CA GLY A 189 -14.55 11.00 -17.82
C GLY A 189 -14.62 10.50 -16.38
N GLU A 190 -15.48 9.56 -16.04
CA GLU A 190 -15.44 8.86 -14.75
C GLU A 190 -14.33 7.81 -14.75
N SER A 191 -13.94 7.37 -13.56
CA SER A 191 -12.97 6.28 -13.39
C SER A 191 -13.31 5.42 -12.19
N ILE A 192 -12.71 4.23 -12.13
CA ILE A 192 -12.96 3.28 -11.05
C ILE A 192 -11.67 2.99 -10.30
N ARG A 193 -11.76 2.95 -8.97
CA ARG A 193 -10.73 2.36 -8.11
C ARG A 193 -11.20 0.96 -7.71
N VAL A 194 -10.37 -0.05 -7.95
CA VAL A 194 -10.67 -1.44 -7.59
C VAL A 194 -9.74 -1.90 -6.49
N PHE A 195 -10.29 -2.49 -5.44
CA PHE A 195 -9.57 -2.92 -4.24
C PHE A 195 -9.63 -4.43 -4.05
N PRO A 196 -8.76 -5.20 -4.73
CA PRO A 196 -8.78 -6.66 -4.65
C PRO A 196 -8.53 -7.22 -3.25
N LEU A 197 -7.81 -6.45 -2.41
CA LEU A 197 -7.50 -6.82 -1.03
C LEU A 197 -8.51 -6.27 -0.01
N SER A 198 -9.68 -5.80 -0.44
CA SER A 198 -10.65 -5.11 0.42
C SER A 198 -11.04 -5.91 1.67
N ASN A 199 -11.17 -7.22 1.56
CA ASN A 199 -11.58 -8.12 2.65
C ASN A 199 -10.41 -8.73 3.44
N TRP A 200 -9.17 -8.43 3.07
CA TRP A 200 -7.97 -8.90 3.76
C TRP A 200 -7.70 -8.08 5.02
N THR A 201 -7.18 -8.71 6.06
CA THR A 201 -6.58 -8.04 7.22
C THR A 201 -5.08 -7.84 7.03
N GLU A 202 -4.45 -7.05 7.90
CA GLU A 202 -2.98 -6.93 7.90
C GLU A 202 -2.33 -8.30 8.16
N LEU A 203 -2.92 -9.09 9.05
CA LEU A 203 -2.44 -10.44 9.38
C LEU A 203 -2.50 -11.37 8.16
N ASP A 204 -3.59 -11.34 7.37
CA ASP A 204 -3.73 -12.16 6.17
C ASP A 204 -2.64 -11.82 5.13
N VAL A 205 -2.33 -10.54 4.96
CA VAL A 205 -1.25 -10.09 4.08
C VAL A 205 0.09 -10.69 4.49
N TRP A 206 0.43 -10.64 5.79
CA TRP A 206 1.69 -11.19 6.28
C TRP A 206 1.74 -12.72 6.22
N GLN A 207 0.62 -13.40 6.51
CA GLN A 207 0.51 -14.85 6.37
C GLN A 207 0.67 -15.30 4.92
N TYR A 208 0.06 -14.57 3.99
CA TYR A 208 0.15 -14.86 2.57
C TYR A 208 1.56 -14.61 2.01
N LEU A 209 2.23 -13.52 2.42
CA LEU A 209 3.64 -13.27 2.08
C LEU A 209 4.55 -14.42 2.52
N LEU A 210 4.33 -14.97 3.72
CA LEU A 210 5.08 -16.12 4.21
C LEU A 210 4.73 -17.41 3.46
N ALA A 211 3.44 -17.66 3.20
CA ALA A 211 2.98 -18.89 2.56
C ALA A 211 3.46 -19.02 1.10
N GLU A 212 3.49 -17.89 0.38
CA GLU A 212 3.86 -17.83 -1.05
C GLU A 212 5.32 -17.40 -1.28
N ASP A 213 6.10 -17.24 -0.20
CA ASP A 213 7.51 -16.80 -0.25
C ASP A 213 7.72 -15.53 -1.10
N ILE A 214 6.85 -14.54 -0.89
CA ILE A 214 6.85 -13.30 -1.67
C ILE A 214 7.89 -12.32 -1.08
N PRO A 215 8.87 -11.86 -1.87
CA PRO A 215 9.85 -10.91 -1.39
C PRO A 215 9.23 -9.54 -1.11
N VAL A 216 9.68 -8.90 -0.03
CA VAL A 216 9.27 -7.55 0.37
C VAL A 216 10.47 -6.67 0.64
N VAL A 217 10.24 -5.35 0.68
CA VAL A 217 11.29 -4.37 0.99
C VAL A 217 11.95 -4.68 2.34
N PRO A 218 13.30 -4.69 2.43
CA PRO A 218 14.03 -5.00 3.67
C PRO A 218 13.69 -4.09 4.86
N LEU A 219 13.10 -2.92 4.63
CA LEU A 219 12.63 -2.01 5.68
C LEU A 219 11.56 -2.62 6.61
N TYR A 220 10.88 -3.67 6.17
CA TYR A 220 9.91 -4.39 7.00
C TYR A 220 10.58 -5.27 8.07
N PHE A 221 11.85 -5.60 7.89
CA PHE A 221 12.61 -6.42 8.83
C PHE A 221 13.44 -5.54 9.77
N ALA A 222 13.54 -5.98 11.02
CA ALA A 222 14.34 -5.31 12.02
C ALA A 222 15.83 -5.33 11.63
N LYS A 223 16.45 -4.17 11.73
CA LYS A 223 17.86 -3.95 11.48
C LYS A 223 18.35 -2.78 12.33
N GLU A 224 19.63 -2.78 12.71
CA GLU A 224 20.26 -1.61 13.28
C GLU A 224 20.25 -0.45 12.28
N ARG A 225 19.59 0.66 12.66
CA ARG A 225 19.45 1.84 11.81
C ARG A 225 19.68 3.10 12.63
N PRO A 226 20.31 4.14 12.05
CA PRO A 226 20.39 5.43 12.69
C PRO A 226 19.00 6.10 12.71
N VAL A 227 18.56 6.51 13.88
CA VAL A 227 17.25 7.16 14.08
C VAL A 227 17.39 8.39 14.96
N VAL A 228 16.46 9.33 14.80
CA VAL A 228 16.20 10.42 15.74
C VAL A 228 14.79 10.28 16.29
N GLU A 229 14.61 10.57 17.57
CA GLU A 229 13.28 10.65 18.15
C GLU A 229 12.73 12.07 18.01
N ARG A 230 11.56 12.17 17.38
CA ARG A 230 10.86 13.44 17.19
C ARG A 230 9.36 13.25 17.43
N GLN A 231 8.82 13.98 18.42
CA GLN A 231 7.40 13.90 18.79
C GLN A 231 6.92 12.45 19.09
N GLY A 232 7.77 11.65 19.74
CA GLY A 232 7.47 10.27 20.07
C GLY A 232 7.54 9.29 18.88
N MET A 233 8.07 9.71 17.74
CA MET A 233 8.30 8.86 16.57
C MET A 233 9.79 8.68 16.32
N LEU A 234 10.21 7.47 15.98
CA LEU A 234 11.55 7.15 15.52
C LEU A 234 11.66 7.40 14.02
N LEU A 235 12.35 8.47 13.64
CA LEU A 235 12.58 8.83 12.25
C LEU A 235 13.96 8.34 11.82
N MET A 236 14.03 7.49 10.80
CA MET A 236 15.29 6.98 10.28
C MET A 236 16.09 8.09 9.59
N VAL A 237 17.38 8.16 9.87
CA VAL A 237 18.34 9.01 9.15
C VAL A 237 18.87 8.20 7.96
N ASP A 238 18.16 8.25 6.84
CA ASP A 238 18.47 7.46 5.64
C ASP A 238 19.57 8.10 4.78
N ASP A 239 19.55 9.42 4.66
CA ASP A 239 20.51 10.17 3.87
C ASP A 239 20.69 11.62 4.39
N GLU A 240 21.49 12.41 3.68
CA GLU A 240 21.86 13.80 4.02
C GLU A 240 20.68 14.79 3.98
N ARG A 241 19.52 14.41 3.42
CA ARG A 241 18.32 15.25 3.41
C ARG A 241 17.67 15.34 4.79
N MET A 242 18.02 14.42 5.72
CA MET A 242 17.50 14.48 7.08
C MET A 242 18.05 15.69 7.82
N LYS A 243 17.15 16.60 8.19
CA LYS A 243 17.51 17.76 9.04
C LYS A 243 17.38 17.33 10.51
N VAL A 244 18.52 17.05 11.15
CA VAL A 244 18.61 16.83 12.61
C VAL A 244 18.50 18.19 13.29
N LEU A 245 17.55 18.34 14.21
CA LEU A 245 17.28 19.61 14.89
C LEU A 245 18.20 19.80 16.09
N PRO A 246 18.45 21.05 16.54
CA PRO A 246 19.21 21.30 17.76
C PRO A 246 18.61 20.57 18.96
N GLY A 247 19.43 19.78 19.66
CA GLY A 247 19.02 18.97 20.81
C GLY A 247 18.56 17.55 20.47
N GLU A 248 18.37 17.20 19.19
CA GLU A 248 18.16 15.81 18.79
C GLU A 248 19.49 15.05 18.77
N VAL A 249 19.45 13.79 19.18
CA VAL A 249 20.59 12.87 19.13
C VAL A 249 20.29 11.76 18.15
N VAL A 250 21.23 11.48 17.24
CA VAL A 250 21.16 10.32 16.37
C VAL A 250 21.61 9.08 17.14
N GLU A 251 20.73 8.13 17.33
CA GLU A 251 21.00 6.86 18.00
C GLU A 251 20.88 5.71 17.00
N THR A 252 21.66 4.65 17.19
CA THR A 252 21.50 3.41 16.44
C THR A 252 20.58 2.48 17.24
N LYS A 253 19.43 2.14 16.66
CA LYS A 253 18.44 1.25 17.29
C LYS A 253 18.05 0.12 16.35
N MET A 254 17.66 -1.02 16.92
CA MET A 254 17.07 -2.13 16.19
C MET A 254 15.61 -1.79 15.88
N VAL A 255 15.33 -1.43 14.62
CA VAL A 255 14.02 -0.93 14.20
C VAL A 255 13.58 -1.51 12.86
N ARG A 256 12.26 -1.59 12.68
CA ARG A 256 11.60 -1.90 11.41
C ARG A 256 10.46 -0.94 11.11
N PHE A 257 9.93 -1.02 9.90
CA PHE A 257 8.73 -0.27 9.52
C PHE A 257 7.53 -1.23 9.42
N ARG A 258 6.37 -0.82 9.94
CA ARG A 258 5.10 -1.55 9.76
C ARG A 258 4.40 -1.15 8.46
N THR A 259 4.59 0.10 8.05
CA THR A 259 4.05 0.67 6.81
C THR A 259 5.11 1.52 6.15
N LEU A 260 5.11 1.54 4.82
CA LEU A 260 6.05 2.35 4.04
C LEU A 260 5.34 3.57 3.46
N GLY A 261 5.93 4.71 3.67
CA GLY A 261 5.44 6.00 3.21
C GLY A 261 6.55 6.84 2.60
N CYS A 262 6.44 8.16 2.74
CA CYS A 262 7.51 9.07 2.35
C CYS A 262 8.53 9.21 3.49
N TYR A 263 9.78 9.30 3.12
CA TYR A 263 10.87 9.73 3.98
C TYR A 263 10.81 11.27 4.17
N PRO A 264 10.99 11.84 5.35
CA PRO A 264 11.05 11.20 6.66
C PRO A 264 9.70 11.13 7.40
N LEU A 265 8.57 11.18 6.67
CA LEU A 265 7.21 11.29 7.23
C LEU A 265 6.65 9.95 7.77
N THR A 266 7.46 8.91 7.77
CA THR A 266 7.08 7.59 8.28
C THR A 266 8.01 7.18 9.39
N GLY A 267 7.46 6.95 10.58
CA GLY A 267 8.20 6.48 11.74
C GLY A 267 8.45 4.98 11.70
N ALA A 268 9.58 4.58 12.25
CA ALA A 268 9.93 3.20 12.55
C ALA A 268 9.42 2.80 13.93
N VAL A 269 9.43 1.50 14.21
CA VAL A 269 9.14 0.92 15.54
C VAL A 269 10.32 0.07 15.97
N GLU A 270 10.64 0.07 17.27
CA GLU A 270 11.62 -0.86 17.83
C GLU A 270 11.08 -2.28 17.70
N SER A 271 11.93 -3.19 17.24
CA SER A 271 11.55 -4.57 16.99
C SER A 271 12.78 -5.45 16.82
N GLU A 272 12.65 -6.73 17.14
CA GLU A 272 13.64 -7.76 16.91
C GLU A 272 13.29 -8.69 15.75
N ALA A 273 12.17 -8.44 15.04
CA ALA A 273 11.67 -9.28 13.98
C ALA A 273 12.49 -9.13 12.70
N THR A 274 13.41 -10.06 12.47
CA THR A 274 14.33 -10.07 11.32
C THR A 274 13.83 -10.91 10.13
N ASP A 275 12.70 -11.62 10.30
CA ASP A 275 12.06 -12.42 9.27
C ASP A 275 10.52 -12.37 9.36
N LEU A 276 9.84 -12.95 8.35
CA LEU A 276 8.37 -12.96 8.28
C LEU A 276 7.72 -13.73 9.44
N SER A 277 8.33 -14.79 9.92
CA SER A 277 7.79 -15.59 11.02
C SER A 277 7.80 -14.80 12.33
N MET A 278 8.86 -14.03 12.58
CA MET A 278 8.97 -13.15 13.74
C MET A 278 7.98 -11.97 13.64
N ILE A 279 7.79 -11.40 12.45
CA ILE A 279 6.76 -10.36 12.22
C ILE A 279 5.37 -10.91 12.56
N LEU A 280 5.04 -12.10 12.10
CA LEU A 280 3.76 -12.75 12.43
C LEU A 280 3.60 -12.98 13.93
N ALA A 281 4.65 -13.42 14.63
CA ALA A 281 4.61 -13.57 16.08
C ALA A 281 4.33 -12.24 16.81
N GLU A 282 4.94 -11.14 16.36
CA GLU A 282 4.65 -9.81 16.89
C GLU A 282 3.20 -9.38 16.61
N MET A 283 2.66 -9.67 15.43
CA MET A 283 1.30 -9.29 15.04
C MET A 283 0.22 -9.80 16.01
N PHE A 284 0.40 -10.98 16.61
CA PHE A 284 -0.52 -11.52 17.60
C PHE A 284 -0.55 -10.72 18.92
N THR A 285 0.49 -9.94 19.20
CA THR A 285 0.60 -9.10 20.40
C THR A 285 0.20 -7.65 20.18
N ILE A 286 0.18 -7.18 18.93
CA ILE A 286 -0.10 -5.80 18.56
C ILE A 286 -1.60 -5.53 18.59
N ARG A 287 -1.99 -4.43 19.28
CA ARG A 287 -3.38 -3.96 19.41
C ARG A 287 -3.64 -2.64 18.66
N THR A 288 -2.65 -2.11 17.98
CA THR A 288 -2.70 -0.79 17.35
C THR A 288 -2.68 -0.87 15.84
N SER A 289 -3.35 0.07 15.15
CA SER A 289 -3.34 0.14 13.68
C SER A 289 -1.92 0.34 13.13
N GLU A 290 -1.63 -0.26 11.99
CA GLU A 290 -0.37 -0.09 11.25
C GLU A 290 -0.07 1.37 10.87
N ARG A 291 -1.09 2.20 10.76
CA ARG A 291 -0.98 3.60 10.33
C ARG A 291 -0.53 4.56 11.44
N GLN A 292 -0.51 4.16 12.70
CA GLN A 292 -0.09 5.02 13.81
C GLN A 292 1.32 5.63 13.66
N GLY A 293 2.19 5.01 12.87
CA GLY A 293 3.53 5.53 12.59
C GLY A 293 3.60 6.60 11.49
N ARG A 294 2.48 7.10 10.95
CA ARG A 294 2.48 8.12 9.89
C ARG A 294 2.17 9.50 10.45
N MET A 295 3.07 10.46 10.23
CA MET A 295 2.89 11.85 10.68
C MET A 295 1.57 12.46 10.23
N ILE A 296 1.15 12.19 9.00
CA ILE A 296 -0.08 12.76 8.45
C ILE A 296 -1.35 12.34 9.20
N ASP A 297 -1.34 11.17 9.83
CA ASP A 297 -2.50 10.68 10.59
C ASP A 297 -2.54 11.31 12.00
N HIS A 298 -1.42 11.90 12.48
CA HIS A 298 -1.35 12.70 13.69
C HIS A 298 -1.76 14.17 13.47
N ASP A 299 -1.48 14.71 12.27
CA ASP A 299 -1.69 16.13 11.99
C ASP A 299 -3.18 16.50 11.80
N GLN A 300 -4.02 15.57 11.37
CA GLN A 300 -5.45 15.84 11.12
C GLN A 300 -6.35 14.63 11.41
N SER A 301 -7.26 14.78 12.36
CA SER A 301 -8.35 13.81 12.58
C SER A 301 -9.26 13.73 11.33
N GLY A 302 -9.48 12.54 10.81
CA GLY A 302 -10.30 12.32 9.60
C GLY A 302 -9.62 12.66 8.28
N SER A 303 -8.29 12.79 8.26
CA SER A 303 -7.49 13.16 7.07
C SER A 303 -7.77 12.31 5.84
N MET A 304 -7.97 11.01 6.00
CA MET A 304 -8.24 10.09 4.88
C MET A 304 -9.62 10.27 4.25
N GLU A 305 -10.66 10.62 5.04
CA GLU A 305 -11.99 10.86 4.49
C GLU A 305 -12.01 12.15 3.65
N LYS A 306 -11.31 13.19 4.10
CA LYS A 306 -11.11 14.42 3.33
C LYS A 306 -10.32 14.14 2.03
N LYS A 307 -9.25 13.36 2.10
CA LYS A 307 -8.42 13.02 0.93
C LYS A 307 -9.16 12.21 -0.14
N LYS A 308 -10.13 11.37 0.23
CA LYS A 308 -11.00 10.70 -0.74
C LYS A 308 -11.85 11.68 -1.54
N THR A 309 -12.39 12.72 -0.89
CA THR A 309 -13.15 13.77 -1.58
C THR A 309 -12.27 14.64 -2.45
N GLU A 310 -10.97 14.71 -2.17
CA GLU A 310 -9.95 15.42 -2.97
C GLU A 310 -9.39 14.57 -4.13
N GLY A 311 -9.79 13.29 -4.24
CA GLY A 311 -9.38 12.40 -5.34
C GLY A 311 -8.16 11.52 -5.04
N TYR A 312 -7.72 11.47 -3.78
CA TYR A 312 -6.77 10.47 -3.31
C TYR A 312 -7.47 9.12 -3.07
N PHE A 313 -6.69 8.08 -2.86
CA PHE A 313 -7.20 6.74 -2.50
C PHE A 313 -8.05 6.74 -1.27
#